data_820106f879a82ba3e11033f6aa29fd9a
#
_entry.id   820106f879a82ba3e11033f6aa29fd9a
#
_cell.length_a   1.000
_cell.length_b   1.000
_cell.length_c   1.000
_cell.angle_alpha   90.00
_cell.angle_beta   90.00
_cell.angle_gamma   90.00
#
_symmetry.space_group_name_H-M   'P 1'
#
loop_
_entity.id
_entity.type
_entity.pdbx_description
1 polymer ?
#
loop_
_entity_poly.entity_id
_entity_poly.type
_entity_poly.pdbx_seq_one_letter_code
_entity_poly.pdbx_strand_id
1 'polypeptide(L)'
;MSDLRDSDKTLRPGSADGDKTLRPALKAEKTLRPGEEEKTLRPEDDSKKTLRPGVANIDKTLHPGGMEDKTLRPVSSDDATLRAEQQKAIEAITRQHDTEYLIKGLNYRVIKVISDGTGEAQIFLVENKGKQYVLKLYYVGIEPPPNHQILEIIRQTPRSGLLVDIIDHGQWDNPRVSGELRHYEVMTYCKGGSLDKINLKGDERRLCEIAKQAAAAIDFCHKHGFIHRDIKPGNFFFADENQNQVLLGDFGISVRCDQNGVARTDQARTRIYAAPEMYYTVPGENRVEIDTKSDFYSLGMVLLCLWMGEKEFKEREFELMKRKRTGDLPFPADLSGRTLQLIKALTAPQPEKRCGFTEIVRWARGEDVFSDFVGQESKRRFSIIFNAGKNQIAHSPEQLADFMRQDQNLAIKYLYTGKLTKWLNDNQRPELVSEIEDIVEKRYPKDQTAGLYAACYTLNVDMPYYDVKGRPRTTAEEIAQSLIENFNTYQTTLANANDPLFLFFNAHDLKRLTDNAAPLFNKKGRQREALWRLIYELDPSRPYELIDEKGNLGRCNTPEEVLHYAYNHMLSADSW
;
A
#
# COMPACT_ATOMS: atom_id res chain seq x y z
N MET A 1 12.19 -62.42 -34.51
CA MET A 1 11.75 -62.46 -35.92
C MET A 1 11.46 -61.01 -36.24
N SER A 2 12.41 -60.45 -36.72
CA SER A 2 12.86 -60.05 -38.06
C SER A 2 12.20 -58.72 -38.41
N ASP A 3 12.93 -57.65 -38.37
CA ASP A 3 13.83 -57.11 -39.42
C ASP A 3 13.04 -56.20 -40.36
N LEU A 4 13.42 -55.09 -40.72
CA LEU A 4 14.60 -54.35 -41.08
C LEU A 4 14.15 -53.12 -41.88
N ARG A 5 14.73 -51.98 -41.61
CA ARG A 5 15.51 -51.09 -42.54
C ARG A 5 14.70 -50.35 -43.63
N ASP A 6 14.94 -49.19 -43.95
CA ASP A 6 16.04 -48.27 -44.06
C ASP A 6 15.75 -47.24 -45.16
N SER A 7 16.32 -46.12 -45.07
CA SER A 7 16.97 -45.21 -46.01
C SER A 7 16.10 -44.06 -46.55
N ASP A 8 16.39 -42.86 -46.22
CA ASP A 8 17.49 -41.96 -46.64
C ASP A 8 17.33 -41.35 -48.05
N LYS A 9 17.36 -40.06 -48.10
CA LYS A 9 18.06 -39.15 -49.03
C LYS A 9 17.29 -37.87 -49.36
N THR A 10 17.81 -36.81 -48.75
CA THR A 10 18.37 -35.59 -49.37
C THR A 10 17.92 -35.21 -50.78
N LEU A 11 17.53 -33.96 -50.98
CA LEU A 11 18.13 -33.02 -51.91
C LEU A 11 17.50 -31.62 -51.83
N ARG A 12 18.32 -30.60 -51.60
CA ARG A 12 18.22 -29.21 -52.08
C ARG A 12 18.87 -29.17 -53.50
N PRO A 13 18.91 -28.09 -54.29
CA PRO A 13 18.41 -26.69 -54.16
C PRO A 13 17.90 -26.11 -55.52
N GLY A 14 17.65 -24.78 -55.57
CA GLY A 14 17.58 -23.98 -56.80
C GLY A 14 16.48 -22.93 -56.72
N SER A 15 16.75 -21.76 -56.46
CA SER A 15 17.28 -20.53 -57.12
C SER A 15 16.30 -19.93 -58.15
N ALA A 16 16.07 -18.67 -57.90
CA ALA A 16 16.06 -17.54 -58.81
C ALA A 16 14.71 -16.90 -59.20
N ASP A 17 14.77 -15.60 -58.96
CA ASP A 17 14.29 -14.46 -59.76
C ASP A 17 12.82 -14.08 -59.76
N GLY A 18 12.63 -12.86 -59.32
CA GLY A 18 12.50 -11.57 -60.03
C GLY A 18 11.07 -11.10 -59.90
N ASP A 19 10.69 -9.99 -59.64
CA ASP A 19 10.98 -8.63 -60.04
C ASP A 19 9.94 -7.67 -59.37
N LYS A 20 10.47 -6.56 -58.90
CA LYS A 20 10.08 -5.14 -59.01
C LYS A 20 8.66 -4.63 -58.73
N THR A 21 8.78 -3.64 -57.86
CA THR A 21 8.26 -2.24 -57.92
C THR A 21 6.82 -2.03 -57.56
N LEU A 22 6.45 -1.09 -56.68
CA LEU A 22 6.63 0.36 -56.72
C LEU A 22 6.27 1.00 -55.39
N ARG A 23 7.16 1.81 -54.89
CA ARG A 23 6.81 2.97 -54.04
C ARG A 23 6.32 4.11 -54.92
N PRO A 24 5.60 5.09 -54.41
CA PRO A 24 6.19 6.39 -54.38
C PRO A 24 6.16 7.09 -53.03
N ALA A 25 7.23 7.82 -52.92
CA ALA A 25 7.66 8.71 -51.88
C ALA A 25 7.10 10.13 -52.06
N LEU A 26 7.23 10.87 -50.95
CA LEU A 26 7.56 12.29 -50.86
C LEU A 26 6.49 13.36 -51.13
N LYS A 27 6.28 14.22 -50.11
CA LYS A 27 6.85 15.56 -50.13
C LYS A 27 6.80 16.24 -48.77
N ALA A 28 7.96 16.66 -48.33
CA ALA A 28 8.18 17.69 -47.34
C ALA A 28 8.20 19.06 -48.02
N GLU A 29 7.72 20.10 -47.34
CA GLU A 29 8.17 21.50 -47.46
C GLU A 29 7.57 22.27 -46.29
N LYS A 30 8.39 22.76 -45.42
CA LYS A 30 9.19 23.98 -45.21
C LYS A 30 8.48 25.03 -44.41
N THR A 31 9.02 25.22 -43.23
CA THR A 31 9.38 26.48 -42.51
C THR A 31 8.85 27.79 -43.00
N LEU A 32 8.31 28.61 -42.07
CA LEU A 32 8.66 30.03 -41.93
C LEU A 32 8.19 30.56 -40.54
N ARG A 33 9.09 31.11 -39.76
CA ARG A 33 8.94 32.19 -38.77
C ARG A 33 9.41 33.48 -39.50
N PRO A 34 9.32 34.70 -38.98
CA PRO A 34 8.80 35.25 -37.74
C PRO A 34 8.08 36.62 -37.91
N GLY A 35 7.67 37.26 -36.78
CA GLY A 35 7.63 38.74 -36.74
C GLY A 35 6.38 39.37 -36.16
N GLU A 36 6.55 39.93 -34.97
CA GLU A 36 6.24 41.29 -34.48
C GLU A 36 4.82 41.81 -34.34
N GLU A 37 4.52 42.11 -33.05
CA GLU A 37 4.05 43.37 -32.43
C GLU A 37 2.82 44.10 -32.99
N GLU A 38 1.88 44.39 -32.12
CA GLU A 38 1.36 45.70 -31.65
C GLU A 38 0.12 45.54 -30.78
N LYS A 39 0.17 45.92 -29.59
CA LYS A 39 -0.23 47.10 -28.79
C LYS A 39 -1.67 47.57 -28.94
N THR A 40 -2.27 47.71 -27.72
CA THR A 40 -3.20 48.74 -27.22
C THR A 40 -4.68 48.54 -27.46
N LEU A 41 -5.49 48.56 -26.46
CA LEU A 41 -6.12 49.61 -25.66
C LEU A 41 -7.24 49.03 -24.78
N ARG A 42 -7.24 49.43 -23.52
CA ARG A 42 -8.45 49.42 -22.67
C ARG A 42 -9.41 50.57 -23.11
N PRO A 43 -10.70 50.48 -22.81
CA PRO A 43 -11.16 51.27 -21.69
C PRO A 43 -12.16 50.55 -20.74
N GLU A 44 -12.23 51.14 -19.58
CA GLU A 44 -13.11 50.97 -18.44
C GLU A 44 -14.58 51.20 -18.80
N ASP A 45 -15.53 50.54 -18.16
CA ASP A 45 -16.46 51.21 -17.23
C ASP A 45 -17.51 50.24 -16.64
N ASP A 46 -17.59 50.31 -15.38
CA ASP A 46 -18.65 50.34 -14.37
C ASP A 46 -19.91 49.45 -14.40
N SER A 47 -20.09 48.93 -13.19
CA SER A 47 -21.34 48.70 -12.47
C SER A 47 -22.22 47.51 -12.85
N LYS A 48 -22.14 46.47 -12.01
CA LYS A 48 -23.28 46.04 -11.15
C LYS A 48 -22.88 44.95 -10.17
N LYS A 49 -22.98 45.32 -8.90
CA LYS A 49 -22.87 44.44 -7.74
C LYS A 49 -23.98 43.40 -7.76
N THR A 50 -23.63 42.12 -7.75
CA THR A 50 -24.45 41.09 -7.13
C THR A 50 -23.56 40.19 -6.29
N LEU A 51 -23.83 40.17 -5.01
CA LEU A 51 -23.22 39.38 -3.99
C LEU A 51 -23.42 37.89 -4.29
N ARG A 52 -22.33 37.15 -4.48
CA ARG A 52 -22.32 35.69 -4.33
C ARG A 52 -21.62 35.34 -3.02
N PRO A 53 -22.17 34.42 -2.20
CA PRO A 53 -21.50 33.98 -0.98
C PRO A 53 -20.22 33.20 -1.35
N GLY A 54 -19.15 33.52 -0.65
CA GLY A 54 -17.83 32.91 -0.88
C GLY A 54 -17.83 31.42 -0.63
N VAL A 55 -17.43 30.68 -1.65
CA VAL A 55 -16.98 29.29 -1.51
C VAL A 55 -15.57 29.38 -0.97
N ALA A 56 -15.38 28.98 0.28
CA ALA A 56 -14.06 28.76 0.84
C ALA A 56 -13.35 27.70 0.02
N ASN A 57 -12.19 28.05 -0.52
CA ASN A 57 -11.25 27.09 -1.08
C ASN A 57 -10.84 26.10 0.02
N ILE A 58 -11.43 24.93 0.02
CA ILE A 58 -10.94 23.80 0.77
C ILE A 58 -9.81 23.20 -0.06
N ASP A 59 -8.62 23.36 0.47
CA ASP A 59 -7.38 22.82 -0.07
C ASP A 59 -7.51 21.31 -0.30
N LYS A 60 -7.29 20.88 -1.55
CA LYS A 60 -7.39 19.49 -1.99
C LYS A 60 -6.13 18.73 -1.58
N THR A 61 -6.03 18.35 -0.32
CA THR A 61 -5.12 17.28 0.10
C THR A 61 -5.65 16.62 1.38
N LEU A 62 -6.65 15.77 1.21
CA LEU A 62 -6.97 14.76 2.21
C LEU A 62 -6.92 13.41 1.50
N HIS A 63 -5.82 12.68 1.73
CA HIS A 63 -5.71 11.28 1.37
C HIS A 63 -6.72 10.46 2.16
N PRO A 64 -7.43 9.50 1.54
CA PRO A 64 -8.26 8.55 2.26
C PRO A 64 -7.34 7.56 2.98
N GLY A 65 -7.44 7.46 4.28
CA GLY A 65 -6.76 6.42 5.04
C GLY A 65 -6.07 6.84 6.33
N GLY A 66 -6.62 7.78 7.06
CA GLY A 66 -6.18 8.05 8.44
C GLY A 66 -7.26 7.64 9.43
N MET A 67 -7.25 6.40 9.93
CA MET A 67 -7.83 6.17 11.25
C MET A 67 -6.98 6.97 12.24
N GLU A 68 -7.59 7.97 12.84
CA GLU A 68 -6.98 8.79 13.89
C GLU A 68 -6.50 7.89 15.03
N ASP A 69 -5.20 7.92 15.23
CA ASP A 69 -4.59 7.47 16.48
C ASP A 69 -5.03 8.46 17.57
N LYS A 70 -6.01 8.04 18.39
CA LYS A 70 -6.44 8.82 19.55
C LYS A 70 -5.41 8.72 20.66
N THR A 71 -4.29 9.39 20.49
CA THR A 71 -3.49 9.83 21.63
C THR A 71 -4.17 11.06 22.22
N LEU A 72 -4.72 10.89 23.42
CA LEU A 72 -5.29 11.95 24.22
C LEU A 72 -4.22 13.04 24.48
N ARG A 73 -4.27 14.12 23.70
CA ARG A 73 -3.64 15.38 24.10
C ARG A 73 -4.63 16.20 24.93
N PRO A 74 -4.19 16.95 25.94
CA PRO A 74 -5.08 17.93 26.60
C PRO A 74 -5.47 18.98 25.56
N VAL A 75 -6.76 19.07 25.30
CA VAL A 75 -7.38 19.98 24.33
C VAL A 75 -7.44 21.36 24.95
N SER A 76 -6.91 22.38 24.25
CA SER A 76 -7.15 23.78 24.63
C SER A 76 -8.64 24.12 24.48
N SER A 77 -9.14 25.10 25.26
CA SER A 77 -10.56 25.49 25.22
C SER A 77 -11.05 25.89 23.84
N ASP A 78 -10.18 26.44 23.00
CA ASP A 78 -10.50 26.92 21.65
C ASP A 78 -10.60 25.77 20.62
N ASP A 79 -9.77 24.74 20.78
CA ASP A 79 -9.79 23.54 19.95
C ASP A 79 -11.01 22.68 20.27
N ALA A 80 -11.46 22.66 21.54
CA ALA A 80 -12.70 22.03 21.96
C ALA A 80 -13.93 22.76 21.40
N THR A 81 -13.89 24.08 21.31
CA THR A 81 -14.98 24.90 20.78
C THR A 81 -15.06 24.75 19.26
N LEU A 82 -13.93 24.75 18.54
CA LEU A 82 -13.87 24.48 17.10
C LEU A 82 -14.32 23.06 16.75
N ARG A 83 -13.95 22.07 17.55
CA ARG A 83 -14.45 20.68 17.38
C ARG A 83 -15.93 20.57 17.71
N ALA A 84 -16.41 21.28 18.73
CA ALA A 84 -17.82 21.31 19.06
C ALA A 84 -18.66 22.05 18.00
N GLU A 85 -18.11 23.09 17.37
CA GLU A 85 -18.76 23.77 16.23
C GLU A 85 -18.70 22.93 14.96
N GLN A 86 -17.57 22.27 14.66
CA GLN A 86 -17.47 21.29 13.57
C GLN A 86 -18.40 20.10 13.82
N GLN A 87 -18.46 19.60 15.06
CA GLN A 87 -19.37 18.53 15.44
C GLN A 87 -20.83 18.97 15.32
N LYS A 88 -21.17 20.21 15.73
CA LYS A 88 -22.51 20.81 15.53
C LYS A 88 -22.83 21.08 14.05
N ALA A 89 -21.85 21.48 13.25
CA ALA A 89 -22.01 21.63 11.81
C ALA A 89 -22.19 20.27 11.13
N ILE A 90 -21.43 19.25 11.52
CA ILE A 90 -21.60 17.86 11.10
C ILE A 90 -22.97 17.34 11.57
N GLU A 91 -23.36 17.56 12.83
CA GLU A 91 -24.68 17.19 13.35
C GLU A 91 -25.81 17.97 12.68
N ALA A 92 -25.59 19.24 12.28
CA ALA A 92 -26.58 20.02 11.52
C ALA A 92 -26.71 19.54 10.08
N ILE A 93 -25.59 19.15 9.44
CA ILE A 93 -25.57 18.47 8.13
C ILE A 93 -26.19 17.06 8.28
N THR A 94 -25.89 16.35 9.36
CA THR A 94 -26.41 15.01 9.70
C THR A 94 -27.91 15.03 10.01
N ARG A 95 -28.45 16.14 10.51
CA ARG A 95 -29.91 16.35 10.71
C ARG A 95 -30.66 16.62 9.41
N GLN A 96 -29.97 16.77 8.27
CA GLN A 96 -30.55 16.87 6.93
C GLN A 96 -30.47 15.55 6.16
N HIS A 97 -30.41 14.41 6.84
CA HIS A 97 -30.58 13.12 6.17
C HIS A 97 -32.00 13.03 5.65
N ASP A 98 -32.10 12.59 4.40
CA ASP A 98 -33.37 12.19 3.85
C ASP A 98 -33.91 11.05 4.71
N THR A 99 -35.12 11.19 5.20
CA THR A 99 -35.80 10.09 5.90
C THR A 99 -36.12 8.97 4.93
N GLU A 100 -36.04 9.21 3.63
CA GLU A 100 -36.36 8.29 2.56
C GLU A 100 -35.50 8.57 1.31
N TYR A 101 -35.06 7.51 0.66
CA TYR A 101 -34.36 7.56 -0.62
C TYR A 101 -35.19 6.89 -1.70
N LEU A 102 -35.53 7.63 -2.77
CA LEU A 102 -36.19 7.09 -3.94
C LEU A 102 -35.11 6.62 -4.93
N ILE A 103 -34.95 5.31 -5.09
CA ILE A 103 -33.95 4.69 -5.96
C ILE A 103 -34.68 3.80 -6.95
N LYS A 104 -34.58 4.10 -8.25
CA LYS A 104 -35.24 3.35 -9.33
C LYS A 104 -36.75 3.08 -9.07
N GLY A 105 -37.43 4.05 -8.50
CA GLY A 105 -38.88 3.94 -8.19
C GLY A 105 -39.21 3.14 -6.93
N LEU A 106 -38.21 2.66 -6.19
CA LEU A 106 -38.38 2.02 -4.88
C LEU A 106 -38.04 3.01 -3.78
N ASN A 107 -38.95 3.13 -2.79
CA ASN A 107 -38.75 4.01 -1.65
C ASN A 107 -38.07 3.24 -0.51
N TYR A 108 -36.88 3.70 -0.08
CA TYR A 108 -36.12 3.16 1.03
C TYR A 108 -36.18 4.12 2.22
N ARG A 109 -36.96 3.76 3.23
CA ARG A 109 -37.11 4.54 4.47
C ARG A 109 -35.91 4.30 5.39
N VAL A 110 -35.25 5.34 5.83
CA VAL A 110 -34.12 5.25 6.76
C VAL A 110 -34.61 4.87 8.16
N ILE A 111 -34.09 3.76 8.68
CA ILE A 111 -34.32 3.32 10.05
C ILE A 111 -33.22 3.87 10.96
N LYS A 112 -31.97 3.81 10.51
CA LYS A 112 -30.81 4.18 11.31
C LYS A 112 -29.62 4.54 10.42
N VAL A 113 -28.83 5.53 10.82
CA VAL A 113 -27.50 5.77 10.29
C VAL A 113 -26.54 4.77 10.94
N ILE A 114 -25.88 3.94 10.13
CA ILE A 114 -24.87 2.97 10.60
C ILE A 114 -23.51 3.65 10.69
N SER A 115 -23.13 4.40 9.66
CA SER A 115 -21.90 5.17 9.62
C SER A 115 -22.11 6.46 8.82
N ASP A 116 -21.56 7.55 9.35
CA ASP A 116 -21.63 8.87 8.75
C ASP A 116 -20.31 9.59 8.99
N GLY A 117 -19.76 10.19 7.93
CA GLY A 117 -18.55 11.01 8.01
C GLY A 117 -17.22 10.25 8.10
N THR A 118 -17.19 8.93 7.92
CA THR A 118 -15.96 8.15 7.87
C THR A 118 -15.80 7.44 6.52
N GLY A 119 -14.69 7.70 5.81
CA GLY A 119 -14.37 7.00 4.58
C GLY A 119 -15.07 7.54 3.34
N GLU A 120 -15.56 6.65 2.48
CA GLU A 120 -15.98 6.93 1.10
C GLU A 120 -17.48 7.18 0.96
N ALA A 121 -18.29 6.78 1.95
CA ALA A 121 -19.74 6.73 1.84
C ALA A 121 -20.45 6.90 3.18
N GLN A 122 -21.71 7.32 3.10
CA GLN A 122 -22.69 7.20 4.18
C GLN A 122 -23.34 5.83 4.12
N ILE A 123 -23.55 5.19 5.27
CA ILE A 123 -24.14 3.85 5.38
C ILE A 123 -25.41 3.92 6.22
N PHE A 124 -26.50 3.49 5.66
CA PHE A 124 -27.82 3.53 6.27
C PHE A 124 -28.43 2.14 6.40
N LEU A 125 -29.06 1.84 7.53
CA LEU A 125 -30.06 0.79 7.61
C LEU A 125 -31.37 1.35 7.08
N VAL A 126 -31.90 0.73 6.05
CA VAL A 126 -33.13 1.16 5.38
C VAL A 126 -34.16 0.04 5.30
N GLU A 127 -35.43 0.41 5.12
CA GLU A 127 -36.53 -0.53 4.94
C GLU A 127 -37.27 -0.25 3.63
N ASN A 128 -37.58 -1.30 2.92
CA ASN A 128 -38.50 -1.28 1.78
C ASN A 128 -39.47 -2.46 1.88
N LYS A 129 -40.77 -2.22 1.87
CA LYS A 129 -41.82 -3.25 1.95
C LYS A 129 -41.65 -4.23 3.12
N GLY A 130 -41.30 -3.73 4.31
CA GLY A 130 -41.11 -4.53 5.51
C GLY A 130 -39.81 -5.35 5.57
N LYS A 131 -38.93 -5.23 4.57
CA LYS A 131 -37.63 -5.88 4.55
C LYS A 131 -36.51 -4.85 4.74
N GLN A 132 -35.52 -5.22 5.56
CA GLN A 132 -34.38 -4.37 5.87
C GLN A 132 -33.22 -4.61 4.92
N TYR A 133 -32.52 -3.53 4.58
CA TYR A 133 -31.35 -3.49 3.69
C TYR A 133 -30.31 -2.52 4.24
N VAL A 134 -29.11 -2.61 3.74
CA VAL A 134 -28.07 -1.59 3.91
C VAL A 134 -28.00 -0.80 2.62
N LEU A 135 -28.12 0.53 2.73
CA LEU A 135 -27.84 1.47 1.65
C LEU A 135 -26.49 2.13 1.92
N LYS A 136 -25.52 1.90 1.04
CA LYS A 136 -24.23 2.61 0.99
C LYS A 136 -24.34 3.69 -0.09
N LEU A 137 -24.21 4.95 0.31
CA LEU A 137 -24.33 6.11 -0.57
C LEU A 137 -23.01 6.86 -0.57
N TYR A 138 -22.26 6.73 -1.65
CA TYR A 138 -20.94 7.31 -1.79
C TYR A 138 -20.97 8.83 -1.80
N TYR A 139 -19.91 9.48 -1.33
CA TYR A 139 -19.80 10.94 -1.42
C TYR A 139 -19.62 11.39 -2.87
N VAL A 140 -19.97 12.64 -3.15
CA VAL A 140 -19.81 13.24 -4.47
C VAL A 140 -18.33 13.30 -4.84
N GLY A 141 -18.01 12.85 -6.06
CA GLY A 141 -16.65 12.95 -6.59
C GLY A 141 -15.66 11.95 -6.00
N ILE A 142 -16.16 10.84 -5.42
CA ILE A 142 -15.27 9.76 -4.95
C ILE A 142 -14.45 9.19 -6.12
N GLU A 143 -13.13 9.09 -5.91
CA GLU A 143 -12.20 8.55 -6.90
C GLU A 143 -11.27 7.51 -6.24
N PRO A 144 -11.13 6.30 -6.80
CA PRO A 144 -11.89 5.80 -7.95
C PRO A 144 -13.35 5.49 -7.58
N PRO A 145 -14.29 5.52 -8.54
CA PRO A 145 -15.67 5.12 -8.30
C PRO A 145 -15.75 3.60 -8.04
N PRO A 146 -16.80 3.11 -7.36
CA PRO A 146 -16.97 1.69 -7.12
C PRO A 146 -16.98 0.88 -8.43
N ASN A 147 -16.38 -0.31 -8.41
CA ASN A 147 -16.29 -1.15 -9.61
C ASN A 147 -17.63 -1.82 -9.92
N HIS A 148 -18.46 -1.16 -10.71
CA HIS A 148 -19.79 -1.64 -11.09
C HIS A 148 -19.78 -3.00 -11.80
N GLN A 149 -18.69 -3.38 -12.47
CA GLN A 149 -18.59 -4.71 -13.09
C GLN A 149 -18.50 -5.82 -12.04
N ILE A 150 -17.74 -5.60 -10.97
CA ILE A 150 -17.65 -6.53 -9.84
C ILE A 150 -19.00 -6.62 -9.12
N LEU A 151 -19.62 -5.48 -8.81
CA LEU A 151 -20.93 -5.43 -8.16
C LEU A 151 -22.00 -6.17 -9.00
N GLU A 152 -21.95 -6.06 -10.32
CA GLU A 152 -22.86 -6.76 -11.21
C GLU A 152 -22.63 -8.28 -11.20
N ILE A 153 -21.38 -8.74 -11.17
CA ILE A 153 -21.06 -10.16 -11.02
C ILE A 153 -21.67 -10.71 -9.73
N ILE A 154 -21.49 -10.00 -8.61
CA ILE A 154 -22.04 -10.41 -7.31
C ILE A 154 -23.56 -10.41 -7.35
N ARG A 155 -24.19 -9.39 -7.95
CA ARG A 155 -25.64 -9.27 -8.09
C ARG A 155 -26.24 -10.41 -8.91
N GLN A 156 -25.53 -10.87 -9.94
CA GLN A 156 -25.96 -11.99 -10.80
C GLN A 156 -25.75 -13.37 -10.17
N THR A 157 -25.03 -13.44 -9.04
CA THR A 157 -24.77 -14.68 -8.31
C THR A 157 -25.38 -14.64 -6.90
N PRO A 158 -26.69 -14.36 -6.76
CA PRO A 158 -27.31 -14.19 -5.45
C PRO A 158 -27.34 -15.50 -4.68
N ARG A 159 -27.37 -15.39 -3.34
CA ARG A 159 -27.48 -16.52 -2.41
C ARG A 159 -26.36 -17.54 -2.54
N SER A 160 -25.18 -17.10 -2.88
CA SER A 160 -23.98 -17.95 -2.87
C SER A 160 -23.74 -18.54 -1.47
N GLY A 161 -24.25 -17.88 -0.43
CA GLY A 161 -23.95 -18.21 0.96
C GLY A 161 -22.52 -17.89 1.37
N LEU A 162 -21.80 -17.11 0.53
CA LEU A 162 -20.41 -16.73 0.69
C LEU A 162 -20.24 -15.21 0.75
N LEU A 163 -21.01 -14.48 -0.05
CA LEU A 163 -20.93 -13.02 -0.16
C LEU A 163 -22.22 -12.37 0.34
N VAL A 164 -22.13 -11.13 0.78
CA VAL A 164 -23.28 -10.26 1.01
C VAL A 164 -23.94 -9.98 -0.32
N ASP A 165 -25.23 -10.29 -0.47
CA ASP A 165 -25.95 -10.08 -1.72
C ASP A 165 -26.08 -8.59 -2.03
N ILE A 166 -25.65 -8.19 -3.23
CA ILE A 166 -25.95 -6.88 -3.81
C ILE A 166 -27.33 -6.96 -4.46
N ILE A 167 -28.26 -6.19 -3.93
CA ILE A 167 -29.65 -6.14 -4.42
C ILE A 167 -29.74 -5.20 -5.62
N ASP A 168 -29.10 -4.05 -5.51
CA ASP A 168 -29.03 -3.05 -6.57
C ASP A 168 -27.81 -2.15 -6.40
N HIS A 169 -27.33 -1.58 -7.49
CA HIS A 169 -26.26 -0.58 -7.50
C HIS A 169 -26.42 0.37 -8.70
N GLY A 170 -25.77 1.52 -8.65
CA GLY A 170 -25.80 2.47 -9.74
C GLY A 170 -25.48 3.88 -9.32
N GLN A 171 -26.07 4.83 -10.02
CA GLN A 171 -26.02 6.25 -9.70
C GLN A 171 -27.40 6.73 -9.25
N TRP A 172 -27.41 7.52 -8.20
CA TRP A 172 -28.58 8.18 -7.66
C TRP A 172 -28.45 9.68 -7.90
N ASP A 173 -29.46 10.26 -8.55
CA ASP A 173 -29.58 11.70 -8.77
C ASP A 173 -30.31 12.29 -7.57
N ASN A 174 -29.66 13.25 -6.88
CA ASN A 174 -30.24 13.88 -5.71
C ASN A 174 -31.39 14.81 -6.16
N PRO A 175 -32.65 14.50 -5.83
CA PRO A 175 -33.80 15.31 -6.30
C PRO A 175 -33.82 16.73 -5.71
N ARG A 176 -33.00 16.99 -4.68
CA ARG A 176 -32.93 18.30 -4.01
C ARG A 176 -31.80 19.18 -4.48
N VAL A 177 -30.77 18.59 -5.10
CA VAL A 177 -29.56 19.29 -5.56
C VAL A 177 -29.32 18.96 -7.02
N SER A 178 -29.70 19.84 -7.88
CA SER A 178 -29.60 19.66 -9.34
C SER A 178 -28.17 19.32 -9.76
N GLY A 179 -27.99 18.18 -10.42
CA GLY A 179 -26.71 17.71 -10.94
C GLY A 179 -25.82 17.00 -9.92
N GLU A 180 -26.31 16.74 -8.70
CA GLU A 180 -25.58 15.93 -7.73
C GLU A 180 -25.83 14.45 -7.98
N LEU A 181 -24.87 13.79 -8.65
CA LEU A 181 -24.86 12.35 -8.86
C LEU A 181 -23.98 11.67 -7.83
N ARG A 182 -24.52 10.65 -7.16
CA ARG A 182 -23.80 9.82 -6.17
C ARG A 182 -23.91 8.36 -6.55
N HIS A 183 -22.82 7.62 -6.41
CA HIS A 183 -22.89 6.15 -6.52
C HIS A 183 -23.60 5.58 -5.29
N TYR A 184 -24.33 4.49 -5.48
CA TYR A 184 -24.99 3.77 -4.40
C TYR A 184 -24.90 2.27 -4.57
N GLU A 185 -25.02 1.57 -3.43
CA GLU A 185 -25.22 0.13 -3.33
C GLU A 185 -26.33 -0.15 -2.33
N VAL A 186 -27.26 -1.02 -2.73
CA VAL A 186 -28.27 -1.59 -1.83
C VAL A 186 -27.92 -3.06 -1.63
N MET A 187 -27.73 -3.47 -0.38
CA MET A 187 -27.29 -4.83 -0.07
C MET A 187 -28.13 -5.43 1.06
N THR A 188 -28.07 -6.74 1.19
CA THR A 188 -28.75 -7.46 2.28
C THR A 188 -28.20 -7.02 3.63
N TYR A 189 -29.11 -6.77 4.59
CA TYR A 189 -28.72 -6.48 5.97
C TYR A 189 -28.37 -7.76 6.73
N CYS A 190 -27.12 -7.89 7.17
CA CYS A 190 -26.60 -9.00 7.97
C CYS A 190 -26.83 -8.73 9.46
N LYS A 191 -27.86 -9.33 10.05
CA LYS A 191 -28.30 -9.04 11.42
C LYS A 191 -27.34 -9.50 12.50
N GLY A 192 -26.48 -10.47 12.21
CA GLY A 192 -25.51 -11.03 13.17
C GLY A 192 -24.31 -10.12 13.44
N GLY A 193 -24.19 -8.99 12.72
CA GLY A 193 -23.07 -8.04 12.85
C GLY A 193 -21.82 -8.50 12.12
N SER A 194 -20.71 -7.81 12.36
CA SER A 194 -19.42 -8.05 11.71
C SER A 194 -18.40 -8.69 12.65
N LEU A 195 -17.38 -9.34 12.10
CA LEU A 195 -16.34 -10.05 12.87
C LEU A 195 -15.49 -9.10 13.74
N ASP A 196 -15.43 -7.81 13.45
CA ASP A 196 -14.71 -6.82 14.28
C ASP A 196 -15.35 -6.61 15.67
N LYS A 197 -16.55 -7.12 15.90
CA LYS A 197 -17.26 -7.04 17.18
C LYS A 197 -17.02 -8.25 18.09
N ILE A 198 -16.28 -9.26 17.62
CA ILE A 198 -16.03 -10.48 18.39
C ILE A 198 -14.54 -10.65 18.69
N ASN A 199 -14.26 -11.39 19.74
CA ASN A 199 -12.92 -11.86 20.10
C ASN A 199 -13.01 -13.38 20.27
N LEU A 200 -12.08 -14.10 19.67
CA LEU A 200 -12.09 -15.58 19.65
C LEU A 200 -10.97 -16.19 20.50
N LYS A 201 -10.34 -15.40 21.37
CA LYS A 201 -9.33 -15.92 22.27
C LYS A 201 -9.91 -17.03 23.15
N GLY A 202 -9.32 -18.22 23.04
CA GLY A 202 -9.79 -19.42 23.74
C GLY A 202 -10.85 -20.24 22.99
N ASP A 203 -11.39 -19.76 21.87
CA ASP A 203 -12.34 -20.51 21.01
C ASP A 203 -11.71 -20.83 19.65
N GLU A 204 -10.70 -21.71 19.67
CA GLU A 204 -9.99 -22.15 18.47
C GLU A 204 -10.91 -22.87 17.47
N ARG A 205 -11.91 -23.61 17.96
CA ARG A 205 -12.87 -24.28 17.10
C ARG A 205 -13.61 -23.27 16.23
N ARG A 206 -14.10 -22.20 16.84
CA ARG A 206 -14.82 -21.13 16.15
C ARG A 206 -13.91 -20.40 15.17
N LEU A 207 -12.66 -20.15 15.56
CA LEU A 207 -11.65 -19.54 14.69
C LEU A 207 -11.43 -20.39 13.42
N CYS A 208 -11.33 -21.71 13.55
CA CYS A 208 -11.15 -22.63 12.43
C CYS A 208 -12.39 -22.66 11.50
N GLU A 209 -13.60 -22.61 12.05
CA GLU A 209 -14.82 -22.55 11.25
C GLU A 209 -14.90 -21.24 10.44
N ILE A 210 -14.56 -20.11 11.05
CA ILE A 210 -14.49 -18.81 10.38
C ILE A 210 -13.41 -18.83 9.30
N ALA A 211 -12.22 -19.39 9.58
CA ALA A 211 -11.15 -19.50 8.59
C ALA A 211 -11.60 -20.24 7.31
N LYS A 212 -12.33 -21.34 7.46
CA LYS A 212 -12.88 -22.12 6.32
C LYS A 212 -13.89 -21.33 5.51
N GLN A 213 -14.84 -20.67 6.17
CA GLN A 213 -15.90 -19.92 5.51
C GLN A 213 -15.33 -18.66 4.83
N ALA A 214 -14.45 -17.93 5.50
CA ALA A 214 -13.77 -16.76 4.93
C ALA A 214 -12.91 -17.14 3.71
N ALA A 215 -12.15 -18.23 3.80
CA ALA A 215 -11.36 -18.71 2.68
C ALA A 215 -12.23 -19.11 1.46
N ALA A 216 -13.39 -19.72 1.69
CA ALA A 216 -14.32 -20.07 0.62
C ALA A 216 -14.90 -18.81 -0.07
N ALA A 217 -15.21 -17.77 0.71
CA ALA A 217 -15.68 -16.49 0.18
C ALA A 217 -14.60 -15.79 -0.66
N ILE A 218 -13.36 -15.79 -0.20
CA ILE A 218 -12.21 -15.24 -0.93
C ILE A 218 -11.96 -16.00 -2.23
N ASP A 219 -11.94 -17.34 -2.19
CA ASP A 219 -11.77 -18.18 -3.38
C ASP A 219 -12.88 -17.97 -4.41
N PHE A 220 -14.11 -17.72 -3.94
CA PHE A 220 -15.22 -17.36 -4.82
C PHE A 220 -14.91 -16.08 -5.61
N CYS A 221 -14.41 -15.04 -4.95
CA CYS A 221 -14.00 -13.79 -5.60
C CYS A 221 -12.93 -14.05 -6.67
N HIS A 222 -11.90 -14.82 -6.32
CA HIS A 222 -10.78 -15.13 -7.21
C HIS A 222 -11.24 -15.93 -8.44
N LYS A 223 -12.13 -16.91 -8.27
CA LYS A 223 -12.72 -17.68 -9.37
C LYS A 223 -13.57 -16.84 -10.31
N HIS A 224 -14.11 -15.73 -9.83
CA HIS A 224 -14.84 -14.76 -10.64
C HIS A 224 -13.93 -13.63 -11.19
N GLY A 225 -12.62 -13.77 -11.04
CA GLY A 225 -11.60 -12.91 -11.65
C GLY A 225 -11.46 -11.55 -10.99
N PHE A 226 -11.60 -11.46 -9.66
CA PHE A 226 -11.29 -10.24 -8.92
C PHE A 226 -10.67 -10.53 -7.56
N ILE A 227 -9.81 -9.60 -7.12
CA ILE A 227 -9.14 -9.57 -5.81
C ILE A 227 -9.87 -8.57 -4.94
N HIS A 228 -10.15 -8.92 -3.69
CA HIS A 228 -10.93 -8.09 -2.77
C HIS A 228 -10.15 -6.89 -2.25
N ARG A 229 -8.87 -7.07 -1.87
CA ARG A 229 -7.92 -6.06 -1.39
C ARG A 229 -8.18 -5.50 0.02
N ASP A 230 -9.38 -5.61 0.53
CA ASP A 230 -9.75 -5.09 1.86
C ASP A 230 -10.29 -6.20 2.77
N ILE A 231 -9.59 -7.32 2.83
CA ILE A 231 -9.91 -8.41 3.75
C ILE A 231 -9.56 -7.98 5.17
N LYS A 232 -10.60 -7.73 5.98
CA LYS A 232 -10.51 -7.32 7.39
C LYS A 232 -11.74 -7.79 8.16
N PRO A 233 -11.72 -7.86 9.52
CA PRO A 233 -12.88 -8.34 10.29
C PRO A 233 -14.16 -7.53 10.05
N GLY A 234 -14.04 -6.22 9.81
CA GLY A 234 -15.18 -5.35 9.53
C GLY A 234 -15.93 -5.65 8.23
N ASN A 235 -15.29 -6.37 7.28
CA ASN A 235 -15.86 -6.72 5.98
C ASN A 235 -16.40 -8.15 5.93
N PHE A 236 -16.30 -8.90 7.04
CA PHE A 236 -16.98 -10.18 7.22
C PHE A 236 -18.18 -10.02 8.13
N PHE A 237 -19.33 -10.46 7.69
CA PHE A 237 -20.60 -10.31 8.37
C PHE A 237 -21.23 -11.66 8.69
N PHE A 238 -21.88 -11.77 9.84
CA PHE A 238 -22.73 -12.91 10.12
C PHE A 238 -24.11 -12.72 9.47
N ALA A 239 -24.55 -13.71 8.69
CA ALA A 239 -25.79 -13.65 7.93
C ALA A 239 -27.00 -13.36 8.83
N ASP A 240 -27.04 -14.00 10.00
CA ASP A 240 -28.12 -13.92 10.97
C ASP A 240 -27.60 -13.84 12.41
N GLU A 241 -28.52 -13.65 13.35
CA GLU A 241 -28.23 -13.53 14.79
C GLU A 241 -27.65 -14.82 15.41
N ASN A 242 -27.79 -15.99 14.75
CA ASN A 242 -27.20 -17.24 15.23
C ASN A 242 -25.67 -17.28 14.94
N GLN A 243 -25.18 -16.38 14.09
CA GLN A 243 -23.77 -16.22 13.77
C GLN A 243 -23.09 -17.50 13.25
N ASN A 244 -23.83 -18.37 12.57
CA ASN A 244 -23.30 -19.63 12.06
C ASN A 244 -22.66 -19.48 10.67
N GLN A 245 -23.10 -18.51 9.89
CA GLN A 245 -22.65 -18.28 8.52
C GLN A 245 -21.98 -16.93 8.39
N VAL A 246 -20.75 -16.93 7.84
CA VAL A 246 -19.95 -15.75 7.55
C VAL A 246 -20.03 -15.40 6.07
N LEU A 247 -20.36 -14.16 5.77
CA LEU A 247 -20.42 -13.59 4.43
C LEU A 247 -19.37 -12.50 4.28
N LEU A 248 -18.72 -12.44 3.12
CA LEU A 248 -17.79 -11.37 2.76
C LEU A 248 -18.56 -10.25 2.04
N GLY A 249 -18.30 -9.01 2.42
CA GLY A 249 -18.91 -7.81 1.81
C GLY A 249 -17.92 -6.65 1.72
N ASP A 250 -18.41 -5.53 1.25
CA ASP A 250 -17.66 -4.28 1.00
C ASP A 250 -16.59 -4.44 -0.10
N PHE A 251 -17.03 -4.32 -1.35
CA PHE A 251 -16.22 -4.48 -2.55
C PHE A 251 -15.73 -3.14 -3.12
N GLY A 252 -15.75 -2.05 -2.34
CA GLY A 252 -15.49 -0.69 -2.79
C GLY A 252 -14.12 -0.51 -3.48
N ILE A 253 -13.08 -1.19 -3.00
CA ILE A 253 -11.72 -1.13 -3.59
C ILE A 253 -11.30 -2.41 -4.29
N SER A 254 -12.21 -3.34 -4.57
CA SER A 254 -11.92 -4.58 -5.28
C SER A 254 -11.47 -4.31 -6.72
N VAL A 255 -10.58 -5.15 -7.25
CA VAL A 255 -9.99 -4.96 -8.57
C VAL A 255 -10.09 -6.22 -9.41
N ARG A 256 -10.31 -6.05 -10.71
CA ARG A 256 -10.24 -7.16 -11.68
C ARG A 256 -8.80 -7.63 -11.82
N CYS A 257 -8.60 -8.95 -11.84
CA CYS A 257 -7.32 -9.55 -12.13
C CYS A 257 -7.31 -10.18 -13.55
N ASP A 258 -6.12 -10.40 -14.06
CA ASP A 258 -5.90 -11.09 -15.33
C ASP A 258 -6.11 -12.62 -15.20
N GLN A 259 -5.82 -13.36 -16.27
CA GLN A 259 -5.96 -14.82 -16.31
C GLN A 259 -4.99 -15.55 -15.35
N ASN A 260 -3.91 -14.88 -14.94
CA ASN A 260 -2.94 -15.40 -13.98
C ASN A 260 -3.30 -15.05 -12.54
N GLY A 261 -4.39 -14.31 -12.32
CA GLY A 261 -4.82 -13.83 -11.01
C GLY A 261 -4.05 -12.61 -10.53
N VAL A 262 -3.38 -11.85 -11.42
CA VAL A 262 -2.57 -10.68 -11.12
C VAL A 262 -3.35 -9.40 -11.46
N ALA A 263 -3.19 -8.38 -10.64
CA ALA A 263 -3.76 -7.05 -10.85
C ALA A 263 -2.74 -5.95 -10.55
N ARG A 264 -2.79 -4.87 -11.34
CA ARG A 264 -2.07 -3.62 -11.06
C ARG A 264 -3.06 -2.56 -10.61
N THR A 265 -2.83 -1.98 -9.45
CA THR A 265 -3.79 -1.11 -8.79
C THR A 265 -3.09 -0.01 -7.97
N ASP A 266 -3.89 0.92 -7.44
CA ASP A 266 -3.42 1.93 -6.49
C ASP A 266 -2.97 1.30 -5.15
N GLN A 267 -2.48 2.14 -4.25
CA GLN A 267 -1.98 1.72 -2.93
C GLN A 267 -3.05 1.72 -1.83
N ALA A 268 -4.35 1.81 -2.17
CA ALA A 268 -5.41 1.77 -1.17
C ALA A 268 -5.36 0.44 -0.39
N ARG A 269 -5.26 0.52 0.93
CA ARG A 269 -5.11 -0.63 1.82
C ARG A 269 -5.50 -0.32 3.26
N THR A 270 -5.90 -1.34 4.00
CA THR A 270 -6.00 -1.27 5.47
C THR A 270 -4.71 -1.80 6.09
N ARG A 271 -3.93 -0.90 6.71
CA ARG A 271 -2.55 -1.11 7.19
C ARG A 271 -2.33 -2.43 7.94
N ILE A 272 -3.17 -2.75 8.93
CA ILE A 272 -3.00 -3.95 9.77
C ILE A 272 -3.09 -5.23 8.95
N TYR A 273 -3.95 -5.28 7.95
CA TYR A 273 -4.28 -6.50 7.21
C TYR A 273 -3.53 -6.63 5.88
N ALA A 274 -3.07 -5.52 5.32
CA ALA A 274 -2.43 -5.50 4.00
C ALA A 274 -1.21 -6.42 3.93
N ALA A 275 -1.10 -7.17 2.85
CA ALA A 275 0.04 -8.02 2.55
C ALA A 275 1.30 -7.19 2.24
N PRO A 276 2.51 -7.73 2.46
CA PRO A 276 3.75 -7.00 2.20
C PRO A 276 3.84 -6.41 0.78
N GLU A 277 3.45 -7.16 -0.24
CA GLU A 277 3.49 -6.73 -1.65
C GLU A 277 2.59 -5.55 -1.97
N MET A 278 1.56 -5.29 -1.16
CA MET A 278 0.69 -4.11 -1.33
C MET A 278 1.38 -2.78 -0.98
N TYR A 279 2.61 -2.83 -0.50
CA TYR A 279 3.44 -1.67 -0.20
C TYR A 279 4.45 -1.36 -1.30
N TYR A 280 4.66 -2.25 -2.29
CA TYR A 280 5.68 -2.08 -3.32
C TYR A 280 5.10 -1.56 -4.62
N THR A 281 5.53 -0.38 -5.04
CA THR A 281 5.15 0.14 -6.35
C THR A 281 5.93 -0.53 -7.46
N VAL A 282 5.26 -0.79 -8.57
CA VAL A 282 5.92 -1.21 -9.80
C VAL A 282 6.92 -0.12 -10.23
N PRO A 283 8.16 -0.47 -10.57
CA PRO A 283 9.15 0.51 -10.98
C PRO A 283 8.65 1.42 -12.10
N GLY A 284 8.70 2.74 -11.86
CA GLY A 284 8.22 3.74 -12.83
C GLY A 284 6.71 3.99 -12.84
N GLU A 285 5.93 3.30 -12.02
CA GLU A 285 4.49 3.48 -11.87
C GLU A 285 4.13 3.86 -10.42
N ASN A 286 3.03 4.58 -10.24
CA ASN A 286 2.43 4.79 -8.91
C ASN A 286 1.37 3.72 -8.62
N ARG A 287 1.67 2.47 -8.95
CA ARG A 287 0.79 1.31 -8.79
C ARG A 287 1.54 0.17 -8.14
N VAL A 288 0.80 -0.66 -7.41
CA VAL A 288 1.28 -1.93 -6.86
C VAL A 288 0.82 -3.08 -7.75
N GLU A 289 1.64 -4.12 -7.84
CA GLU A 289 1.26 -5.38 -8.47
C GLU A 289 0.97 -6.40 -7.38
N ILE A 290 -0.20 -6.99 -7.42
CA ILE A 290 -0.69 -7.96 -6.43
C ILE A 290 -1.30 -9.17 -7.13
N ASP A 291 -1.34 -10.27 -6.44
CA ASP A 291 -2.04 -11.47 -6.87
C ASP A 291 -3.11 -11.92 -5.84
N THR A 292 -3.80 -12.99 -6.16
CA THR A 292 -4.83 -13.57 -5.29
C THR A 292 -4.31 -14.00 -3.92
N LYS A 293 -3.00 -14.20 -3.75
CA LYS A 293 -2.38 -14.57 -2.47
C LYS A 293 -2.37 -13.41 -1.47
N SER A 294 -2.51 -12.16 -1.92
CA SER A 294 -2.61 -10.99 -1.04
C SER A 294 -3.84 -11.04 -0.14
N ASP A 295 -4.99 -11.49 -0.64
CA ASP A 295 -6.21 -11.66 0.17
C ASP A 295 -6.04 -12.78 1.22
N PHE A 296 -5.30 -13.85 0.90
CA PHE A 296 -5.01 -14.93 1.86
C PHE A 296 -4.05 -14.48 2.97
N TYR A 297 -3.08 -13.59 2.66
CA TYR A 297 -2.27 -12.96 3.70
C TYR A 297 -3.16 -12.17 4.67
N SER A 298 -4.03 -11.35 4.12
CA SER A 298 -4.96 -10.54 4.91
C SER A 298 -5.87 -11.42 5.76
N LEU A 299 -6.31 -12.59 5.26
CA LEU A 299 -7.05 -13.58 6.05
C LEU A 299 -6.21 -14.08 7.26
N GLY A 300 -4.93 -14.37 7.05
CA GLY A 300 -4.03 -14.75 8.15
C GLY A 300 -3.96 -13.68 9.23
N MET A 301 -3.86 -12.40 8.85
CA MET A 301 -3.88 -11.28 9.77
C MET A 301 -5.24 -11.13 10.47
N VAL A 302 -6.36 -11.38 9.77
CA VAL A 302 -7.70 -11.42 10.39
C VAL A 302 -7.75 -12.46 11.50
N LEU A 303 -7.27 -13.68 11.26
CA LEU A 303 -7.27 -14.75 12.26
C LEU A 303 -6.40 -14.39 13.49
N LEU A 304 -5.23 -13.78 13.26
CA LEU A 304 -4.38 -13.27 14.35
C LEU A 304 -5.11 -12.20 15.16
N CYS A 305 -5.74 -11.23 14.50
CA CYS A 305 -6.46 -10.15 15.18
C CYS A 305 -7.70 -10.65 15.94
N LEU A 306 -8.42 -11.65 15.43
CA LEU A 306 -9.54 -12.27 16.12
C LEU A 306 -9.10 -13.03 17.39
N TRP A 307 -7.86 -13.57 17.40
CA TRP A 307 -7.30 -14.26 18.55
C TRP A 307 -6.66 -13.32 19.56
N MET A 308 -5.79 -12.43 19.10
CA MET A 308 -4.94 -11.59 19.95
C MET A 308 -5.52 -10.20 20.20
N GLY A 309 -6.35 -9.71 19.29
CA GLY A 309 -6.85 -8.34 19.23
C GLY A 309 -5.98 -7.44 18.36
N GLU A 310 -6.59 -6.44 17.72
CA GLU A 310 -5.89 -5.47 16.86
C GLU A 310 -4.83 -4.63 17.59
N LYS A 311 -4.96 -4.50 18.91
CA LYS A 311 -4.04 -3.69 19.73
C LYS A 311 -2.59 -4.18 19.64
N GLU A 312 -2.41 -5.48 19.40
CA GLU A 312 -1.09 -6.10 19.24
C GLU A 312 -0.36 -5.68 17.94
N PHE A 313 -1.06 -4.99 17.03
CA PHE A 313 -0.54 -4.55 15.72
C PHE A 313 -0.63 -3.03 15.54
N LYS A 314 -0.74 -2.27 16.64
CA LYS A 314 -0.83 -0.79 16.61
C LYS A 314 0.50 -0.06 16.62
N GLU A 315 1.59 -0.78 16.44
CA GLU A 315 2.91 -0.19 16.25
C GLU A 315 2.94 0.76 15.02
N ARG A 316 4.02 1.53 14.87
CA ARG A 316 4.21 2.38 13.70
C ARG A 316 4.18 1.57 12.40
N GLU A 317 3.68 2.14 11.33
CA GLU A 317 3.51 1.44 10.04
C GLU A 317 4.82 0.81 9.55
N PHE A 318 5.94 1.50 9.73
CA PHE A 318 7.27 0.99 9.39
C PHE A 318 7.63 -0.30 10.16
N GLU A 319 7.42 -0.31 11.48
CA GLU A 319 7.73 -1.48 12.31
C GLU A 319 6.82 -2.67 11.96
N LEU A 320 5.53 -2.41 11.78
CA LEU A 320 4.59 -3.46 11.37
C LEU A 320 4.96 -4.03 10.00
N MET A 321 5.31 -3.18 9.04
CA MET A 321 5.72 -3.62 7.72
C MET A 321 7.02 -4.43 7.77
N LYS A 322 8.01 -4.00 8.56
CA LYS A 322 9.24 -4.77 8.77
C LYS A 322 8.92 -6.17 9.28
N ARG A 323 8.09 -6.28 10.33
CA ARG A 323 7.67 -7.58 10.87
C ARG A 323 6.94 -8.45 9.85
N LYS A 324 6.06 -7.87 9.04
CA LYS A 324 5.38 -8.58 7.96
C LYS A 324 6.34 -9.10 6.90
N ARG A 325 7.36 -8.33 6.54
CA ARG A 325 8.38 -8.72 5.55
C ARG A 325 9.30 -9.83 6.05
N THR A 326 9.67 -9.80 7.33
CA THR A 326 10.53 -10.80 7.95
C THR A 326 9.77 -12.05 8.39
N GLY A 327 8.43 -11.98 8.44
CA GLY A 327 7.60 -13.03 9.02
C GLY A 327 7.67 -13.06 10.57
N ASP A 328 8.23 -12.03 11.20
CA ASP A 328 8.35 -11.90 12.66
C ASP A 328 7.08 -11.32 13.28
N LEU A 329 5.94 -11.91 12.96
CA LEU A 329 4.67 -11.54 13.55
C LEU A 329 4.55 -12.09 14.99
N PRO A 330 3.76 -11.45 15.87
CA PRO A 330 3.54 -11.93 17.23
C PRO A 330 2.61 -13.14 17.20
N PHE A 331 3.17 -14.32 17.01
CA PHE A 331 2.38 -15.55 17.01
C PHE A 331 2.05 -16.00 18.43
N PRO A 332 0.77 -16.27 18.75
CA PRO A 332 0.34 -16.68 20.07
C PRO A 332 0.83 -18.11 20.40
N ALA A 333 1.31 -18.30 21.62
CA ALA A 333 1.77 -19.62 22.08
C ALA A 333 0.60 -20.54 22.53
N ASP A 334 -0.59 -20.00 22.72
CA ASP A 334 -1.79 -20.68 23.21
C ASP A 334 -2.71 -21.23 22.12
N LEU A 335 -2.30 -21.13 20.84
CA LEU A 335 -2.94 -21.82 19.72
C LEU A 335 -2.35 -23.22 19.52
N SER A 336 -3.17 -24.17 19.06
CA SER A 336 -2.67 -25.48 18.64
C SER A 336 -1.62 -25.36 17.55
N GLY A 337 -0.64 -26.27 17.55
CA GLY A 337 0.41 -26.26 16.52
C GLY A 337 -0.14 -26.28 15.11
N ARG A 338 -1.27 -26.95 14.88
CA ARG A 338 -1.93 -27.07 13.60
C ARG A 338 -2.55 -25.77 13.11
N THR A 339 -3.26 -25.05 13.97
CA THR A 339 -3.84 -23.74 13.64
C THR A 339 -2.77 -22.68 13.48
N LEU A 340 -1.75 -22.72 14.34
CA LEU A 340 -0.61 -21.83 14.22
C LEU A 340 0.15 -22.03 12.90
N GLN A 341 0.34 -23.26 12.44
CA GLN A 341 0.94 -23.54 11.13
C GLN A 341 0.11 -22.97 9.97
N LEU A 342 -1.23 -23.10 10.01
CA LEU A 342 -2.08 -22.46 9.01
C LEU A 342 -1.86 -20.96 8.98
N ILE A 343 -1.90 -20.29 10.14
CA ILE A 343 -1.75 -18.83 10.21
C ILE A 343 -0.37 -18.41 9.69
N LYS A 344 0.70 -19.12 10.08
CA LYS A 344 2.06 -18.87 9.55
C LYS A 344 2.13 -19.04 8.03
N ALA A 345 1.49 -20.09 7.49
CA ALA A 345 1.47 -20.33 6.05
C ALA A 345 0.64 -19.29 5.28
N LEU A 346 -0.43 -18.75 5.89
CA LEU A 346 -1.21 -17.64 5.32
C LEU A 346 -0.41 -16.33 5.36
N THR A 347 0.33 -16.07 6.44
CA THR A 347 1.10 -14.84 6.63
C THR A 347 2.56 -14.96 6.16
N ALA A 348 2.86 -15.93 5.30
CA ALA A 348 4.17 -16.03 4.67
C ALA A 348 4.47 -14.75 3.88
N PRO A 349 5.63 -14.11 4.09
CA PRO A 349 5.97 -12.84 3.44
C PRO A 349 5.91 -12.92 1.92
N GLN A 350 6.47 -13.99 1.34
CA GLN A 350 6.54 -14.19 -0.10
C GLN A 350 5.24 -14.84 -0.60
N PRO A 351 4.55 -14.24 -1.60
CA PRO A 351 3.29 -14.78 -2.13
C PRO A 351 3.38 -16.23 -2.60
N GLU A 352 4.48 -16.62 -3.24
CA GLU A 352 4.69 -17.97 -3.76
C GLU A 352 4.84 -19.04 -2.66
N LYS A 353 5.23 -18.64 -1.45
CA LYS A 353 5.32 -19.51 -0.27
C LYS A 353 4.03 -19.51 0.56
N ARG A 354 3.07 -18.70 0.18
CA ARG A 354 1.84 -18.51 0.93
C ARG A 354 0.80 -19.54 0.54
N CYS A 355 0.16 -20.15 1.51
CA CYS A 355 -0.92 -21.08 1.22
C CYS A 355 -2.15 -20.34 0.64
N GLY A 356 -2.94 -21.07 -0.13
CA GLY A 356 -4.19 -20.61 -0.71
C GLY A 356 -5.36 -21.49 -0.31
N PHE A 357 -6.46 -21.38 -1.06
CA PHE A 357 -7.69 -22.11 -0.74
C PHE A 357 -7.52 -23.62 -0.71
N THR A 358 -6.79 -24.19 -1.67
CA THR A 358 -6.57 -25.65 -1.77
C THR A 358 -5.93 -26.20 -0.49
N GLU A 359 -4.90 -25.55 0.01
CA GLU A 359 -4.19 -25.95 1.22
C GLU A 359 -5.09 -25.80 2.45
N ILE A 360 -5.90 -24.73 2.52
CA ILE A 360 -6.86 -24.53 3.62
C ILE A 360 -7.91 -25.64 3.65
N VAL A 361 -8.43 -26.07 2.49
CA VAL A 361 -9.40 -27.17 2.39
C VAL A 361 -8.79 -28.49 2.87
N ARG A 362 -7.57 -28.80 2.43
CA ARG A 362 -6.83 -30.00 2.87
C ARG A 362 -6.57 -29.96 4.38
N TRP A 363 -6.11 -28.84 4.89
CA TRP A 363 -5.94 -28.61 6.32
C TRP A 363 -7.26 -28.81 7.09
N ALA A 364 -8.38 -28.29 6.59
CA ALA A 364 -9.68 -28.44 7.22
C ALA A 364 -10.16 -29.90 7.31
N ARG A 365 -9.68 -30.76 6.39
CA ARG A 365 -9.95 -32.21 6.39
C ARG A 365 -9.05 -33.00 7.33
N GLY A 366 -8.10 -32.38 7.98
CA GLY A 366 -7.18 -33.04 8.89
C GLY A 366 -5.86 -33.47 8.25
N GLU A 367 -5.63 -33.17 6.98
CA GLU A 367 -4.39 -33.52 6.31
C GLU A 367 -3.22 -32.71 6.87
N ASP A 368 -2.04 -33.31 6.92
CA ASP A 368 -0.78 -32.61 7.22
C ASP A 368 -0.29 -31.94 5.93
N VAL A 369 -0.64 -30.67 5.78
CA VAL A 369 -0.36 -29.89 4.57
C VAL A 369 0.96 -29.15 4.68
N PHE A 370 1.40 -28.85 5.90
CA PHE A 370 2.48 -27.88 6.13
C PHE A 370 3.85 -28.52 6.38
N SER A 371 3.93 -29.84 6.56
CA SER A 371 5.22 -30.57 6.59
C SER A 371 6.01 -30.38 5.29
N ASP A 372 5.32 -30.26 4.14
CA ASP A 372 5.95 -30.02 2.85
C ASP A 372 6.40 -28.57 2.66
N PHE A 373 5.72 -27.60 3.30
CA PHE A 373 6.11 -26.18 3.28
C PHE A 373 7.40 -25.92 4.08
N VAL A 374 7.59 -26.60 5.20
CA VAL A 374 8.80 -26.50 6.02
C VAL A 374 9.97 -27.25 5.36
N GLY A 375 9.69 -28.29 4.56
CA GLY A 375 10.71 -29.14 3.92
C GLY A 375 11.33 -28.57 2.64
N GLN A 376 10.72 -27.59 1.99
CA GLN A 376 11.26 -27.01 0.75
C GLN A 376 12.38 -25.98 0.99
N GLU A 377 12.45 -25.35 2.15
CA GLU A 377 13.57 -24.46 2.50
C GLU A 377 14.91 -25.20 2.65
N SER A 378 14.89 -26.48 3.01
CA SER A 378 16.12 -27.25 3.26
C SER A 378 16.79 -27.82 1.99
N LYS A 379 16.18 -27.76 0.82
CA LYS A 379 16.72 -28.42 -0.41
C LYS A 379 17.45 -27.50 -1.39
N ARG A 380 17.37 -26.19 -1.25
CA ARG A 380 18.12 -25.24 -2.10
C ARG A 380 19.31 -24.69 -1.33
N ARG A 381 20.42 -25.38 -1.35
CA ARG A 381 21.69 -24.85 -0.79
C ARG A 381 22.14 -23.65 -1.64
N PHE A 382 21.87 -22.44 -1.15
CA PHE A 382 22.52 -21.25 -1.64
C PHE A 382 24.00 -21.31 -1.21
N SER A 383 24.92 -21.18 -2.17
CA SER A 383 26.35 -21.15 -1.85
C SER A 383 27.11 -20.36 -2.90
N ILE A 384 27.57 -19.17 -2.51
CA ILE A 384 28.34 -18.27 -3.38
C ILE A 384 29.65 -17.93 -2.70
N ILE A 385 30.78 -18.24 -3.34
CA ILE A 385 32.09 -17.79 -2.90
C ILE A 385 32.29 -16.36 -3.32
N PHE A 386 32.00 -15.41 -2.41
CA PHE A 386 32.15 -13.99 -2.68
C PHE A 386 33.63 -13.57 -2.71
N ASN A 387 34.42 -13.97 -1.69
CA ASN A 387 35.85 -13.69 -1.63
C ASN A 387 36.58 -14.89 -1.05
N ALA A 388 37.23 -15.66 -1.93
CA ALA A 388 38.00 -16.84 -1.54
C ALA A 388 39.20 -16.50 -0.63
N GLY A 389 39.88 -15.37 -0.86
CA GLY A 389 41.01 -14.93 -0.06
C GLY A 389 40.65 -14.57 1.39
N LYS A 390 39.38 -14.17 1.63
CA LYS A 390 38.85 -13.88 2.96
C LYS A 390 37.96 -15.00 3.49
N ASN A 391 37.88 -16.14 2.81
CA ASN A 391 36.98 -17.27 3.13
C ASN A 391 35.50 -16.85 3.30
N GLN A 392 35.04 -15.86 2.48
CA GLN A 392 33.66 -15.38 2.51
C GLN A 392 32.80 -16.22 1.56
N ILE A 393 32.06 -17.16 2.14
CA ILE A 393 31.10 -18.01 1.43
C ILE A 393 29.71 -17.63 1.94
N ALA A 394 28.89 -17.06 1.06
CA ALA A 394 27.52 -16.72 1.37
C ALA A 394 26.62 -17.96 1.23
N HIS A 395 25.86 -18.26 2.27
CA HIS A 395 24.90 -19.36 2.31
C HIS A 395 23.45 -18.86 2.20
N SER A 396 23.27 -17.56 2.05
CA SER A 396 21.99 -16.91 1.77
C SER A 396 22.21 -15.60 1.00
N PRO A 397 21.17 -15.07 0.33
CA PRO A 397 21.23 -13.75 -0.29
C PRO A 397 21.57 -12.64 0.71
N GLU A 398 21.07 -12.73 1.95
CA GLU A 398 21.33 -11.75 3.01
C GLU A 398 22.80 -11.71 3.39
N GLN A 399 23.43 -12.89 3.56
CA GLN A 399 24.88 -12.98 3.82
C GLN A 399 25.70 -12.44 2.64
N LEU A 400 25.23 -12.67 1.41
CA LEU A 400 25.88 -12.12 0.22
C LEU A 400 25.83 -10.59 0.23
N ALA A 401 24.69 -10.00 0.57
CA ALA A 401 24.54 -8.55 0.72
C ALA A 401 25.46 -7.96 1.79
N ASP A 402 25.61 -8.64 2.93
CA ASP A 402 26.53 -8.23 3.99
C ASP A 402 27.99 -8.22 3.51
N PHE A 403 28.42 -9.24 2.78
CA PHE A 403 29.76 -9.27 2.20
C PHE A 403 29.95 -8.19 1.13
N MET A 404 28.95 -7.94 0.29
CA MET A 404 28.96 -6.88 -0.71
C MET A 404 29.13 -5.50 -0.05
N ARG A 405 28.42 -5.25 1.04
CA ARG A 405 28.55 -4.01 1.80
C ARG A 405 29.95 -3.84 2.42
N GLN A 406 30.54 -4.93 2.94
CA GLN A 406 31.87 -4.91 3.57
C GLN A 406 33.00 -4.70 2.56
N ASP A 407 32.87 -5.17 1.32
CA ASP A 407 33.87 -5.04 0.26
C ASP A 407 33.20 -4.47 -1.00
N GLN A 408 32.87 -3.17 -0.92
CA GLN A 408 32.11 -2.46 -1.95
C GLN A 408 32.78 -2.47 -3.31
N ASN A 409 34.11 -2.33 -3.37
CA ASN A 409 34.84 -2.33 -4.63
C ASN A 409 34.75 -3.67 -5.37
N LEU A 410 34.87 -4.76 -4.61
CA LEU A 410 34.72 -6.11 -5.16
C LEU A 410 33.28 -6.37 -5.59
N ALA A 411 32.34 -5.93 -4.76
CA ALA A 411 30.90 -6.06 -5.02
C ALA A 411 30.46 -5.31 -6.29
N ILE A 412 30.88 -4.07 -6.46
CA ILE A 412 30.63 -3.27 -7.67
C ILE A 412 31.18 -3.99 -8.92
N LYS A 413 32.41 -4.49 -8.83
CA LYS A 413 32.99 -5.26 -9.93
C LYS A 413 32.12 -6.47 -10.29
N TYR A 414 31.67 -7.26 -9.31
CA TYR A 414 30.85 -8.44 -9.58
C TYR A 414 29.45 -8.11 -10.06
N LEU A 415 28.88 -7.03 -9.54
CA LEU A 415 27.58 -6.53 -9.94
C LEU A 415 27.58 -6.10 -11.41
N TYR A 416 28.50 -5.21 -11.80
CA TYR A 416 28.51 -4.60 -13.14
C TYR A 416 29.24 -5.44 -14.22
N THR A 417 29.85 -6.57 -13.85
CA THR A 417 30.40 -7.54 -14.83
C THR A 417 29.48 -8.74 -15.08
N GLY A 418 28.27 -8.75 -14.52
CA GLY A 418 27.32 -9.85 -14.66
C GLY A 418 27.71 -11.11 -13.88
N LYS A 419 28.77 -11.06 -13.04
CA LYS A 419 29.17 -12.21 -12.24
C LYS A 419 28.17 -12.50 -11.15
N LEU A 420 27.57 -11.49 -10.54
CA LEU A 420 26.53 -11.63 -9.52
C LEU A 420 25.27 -12.29 -10.08
N THR A 421 24.78 -11.83 -11.22
CA THR A 421 23.59 -12.39 -11.89
C THR A 421 23.83 -13.85 -12.30
N LYS A 422 25.03 -14.16 -12.81
CA LYS A 422 25.42 -15.54 -13.09
C LYS A 422 25.35 -16.42 -11.84
N TRP A 423 25.92 -15.96 -10.72
CA TRP A 423 25.89 -16.74 -9.46
C TRP A 423 24.47 -16.95 -8.92
N LEU A 424 23.61 -15.92 -9.02
CA LEU A 424 22.22 -16.03 -8.61
C LEU A 424 21.45 -17.01 -9.49
N ASN A 425 21.71 -17.01 -10.81
CA ASN A 425 21.13 -17.97 -11.73
C ASN A 425 21.59 -19.40 -11.45
N ASP A 426 22.89 -19.61 -11.22
CA ASP A 426 23.47 -20.91 -10.85
C ASP A 426 22.87 -21.44 -9.50
N ASN A 427 22.46 -20.52 -8.62
CA ASN A 427 21.78 -20.83 -7.35
C ASN A 427 20.24 -20.83 -7.48
N GLN A 428 19.70 -20.85 -8.69
CA GLN A 428 18.26 -20.93 -9.00
C GLN A 428 17.43 -19.80 -8.34
N ARG A 429 17.89 -18.56 -8.49
CA ARG A 429 17.21 -17.34 -8.03
C ARG A 429 16.87 -16.41 -9.20
N PRO A 430 16.03 -16.83 -10.16
CA PRO A 430 15.71 -16.03 -11.34
C PRO A 430 15.03 -14.71 -11.00
N GLU A 431 14.26 -14.66 -9.92
CA GLU A 431 13.62 -13.44 -9.40
C GLU A 431 14.65 -12.37 -9.03
N LEU A 432 15.74 -12.77 -8.33
CA LEU A 432 16.82 -11.85 -7.97
C LEU A 432 17.65 -11.45 -9.19
N VAL A 433 17.80 -12.35 -10.17
CA VAL A 433 18.51 -12.04 -11.42
C VAL A 433 17.84 -10.89 -12.16
N SER A 434 16.52 -10.98 -12.36
CA SER A 434 15.75 -9.95 -13.07
C SER A 434 15.84 -8.58 -12.37
N GLU A 435 15.73 -8.55 -11.05
CA GLU A 435 15.85 -7.32 -10.25
C GLU A 435 17.24 -6.71 -10.32
N ILE A 436 18.29 -7.54 -10.23
CA ILE A 436 19.69 -7.07 -10.33
C ILE A 436 20.01 -6.54 -11.73
N GLU A 437 19.50 -7.18 -12.78
CA GLU A 437 19.66 -6.69 -14.16
C GLU A 437 18.97 -5.33 -14.35
N ASP A 438 17.75 -5.16 -13.81
CA ASP A 438 17.06 -3.87 -13.86
C ASP A 438 17.82 -2.76 -13.11
N ILE A 439 18.40 -3.09 -11.95
CA ILE A 439 19.25 -2.16 -11.19
C ILE A 439 20.46 -1.69 -12.03
N VAL A 440 21.15 -2.63 -12.64
CA VAL A 440 22.41 -2.37 -13.35
C VAL A 440 22.19 -1.71 -14.71
N GLU A 441 21.20 -2.18 -15.47
CA GLU A 441 20.99 -1.76 -16.85
C GLU A 441 20.11 -0.53 -16.99
N LYS A 442 19.10 -0.38 -16.12
CA LYS A 442 18.10 0.69 -16.25
C LYS A 442 18.17 1.73 -15.14
N ARG A 443 18.15 1.32 -13.87
CA ARG A 443 18.05 2.28 -12.76
C ARG A 443 19.36 3.02 -12.48
N TYR A 444 20.48 2.31 -12.42
CA TYR A 444 21.79 2.87 -12.03
C TYR A 444 22.93 2.47 -12.95
N PRO A 445 22.81 2.60 -14.30
CA PRO A 445 23.86 2.15 -15.22
C PRO A 445 25.17 2.94 -15.09
N LYS A 446 25.12 4.17 -14.55
CA LYS A 446 26.28 5.06 -14.39
C LYS A 446 26.64 5.31 -12.93
N ASP A 447 25.70 5.16 -12.01
CA ASP A 447 25.92 5.34 -10.57
C ASP A 447 26.12 3.99 -9.90
N GLN A 448 27.35 3.48 -9.97
CA GLN A 448 27.69 2.16 -9.47
C GLN A 448 27.53 2.03 -7.94
N THR A 449 27.71 3.12 -7.21
CA THR A 449 27.51 3.14 -5.75
C THR A 449 26.03 3.00 -5.42
N ALA A 450 25.18 3.77 -6.08
CA ALA A 450 23.73 3.64 -5.90
C ALA A 450 23.25 2.24 -6.32
N GLY A 451 23.74 1.70 -7.44
CA GLY A 451 23.42 0.35 -7.87
C GLY A 451 23.85 -0.72 -6.86
N LEU A 452 25.00 -0.55 -6.21
CA LEU A 452 25.44 -1.45 -5.15
C LEU A 452 24.48 -1.44 -3.95
N TYR A 453 24.10 -0.25 -3.44
CA TYR A 453 23.17 -0.18 -2.31
C TYR A 453 21.79 -0.73 -2.68
N ALA A 454 21.28 -0.40 -3.86
CA ALA A 454 20.03 -0.97 -4.34
C ALA A 454 20.09 -2.50 -4.42
N ALA A 455 21.18 -3.07 -4.96
CA ALA A 455 21.38 -4.52 -5.01
C ALA A 455 21.47 -5.14 -3.60
N CYS A 456 22.15 -4.49 -2.67
CA CYS A 456 22.23 -4.97 -1.29
C CYS A 456 20.84 -5.03 -0.63
N TYR A 457 20.00 -3.99 -0.80
CA TYR A 457 18.63 -3.99 -0.26
C TYR A 457 17.69 -4.98 -0.99
N THR A 458 17.95 -5.27 -2.26
CA THR A 458 17.24 -6.34 -2.99
C THR A 458 17.58 -7.73 -2.45
N LEU A 459 18.85 -7.98 -2.17
CA LEU A 459 19.33 -9.26 -1.65
C LEU A 459 19.01 -9.45 -0.15
N ASN A 460 18.99 -8.37 0.61
CA ASN A 460 18.68 -8.35 2.04
C ASN A 460 17.76 -7.19 2.35
N VAL A 461 16.46 -7.47 2.30
CA VAL A 461 15.39 -6.48 2.57
C VAL A 461 15.40 -5.98 4.02
N ASP A 462 16.04 -6.71 4.92
CA ASP A 462 16.18 -6.37 6.35
C ASP A 462 17.50 -5.70 6.69
N MET A 463 18.31 -5.40 5.66
CA MET A 463 19.57 -4.71 5.88
C MET A 463 19.32 -3.34 6.51
N PRO A 464 19.88 -3.05 7.69
CA PRO A 464 19.70 -1.75 8.32
C PRO A 464 20.32 -0.64 7.49
N TYR A 465 19.84 0.58 7.70
CA TYR A 465 20.58 1.74 7.20
C TYR A 465 21.92 1.85 7.93
N TYR A 466 22.99 2.03 7.20
CA TYR A 466 24.31 2.32 7.77
C TYR A 466 24.62 3.80 7.62
N ASP A 467 24.79 4.48 8.77
CA ASP A 467 25.04 5.92 8.79
C ASP A 467 26.43 6.29 8.20
N VAL A 468 26.70 7.57 8.06
CA VAL A 468 27.96 8.10 7.52
C VAL A 468 29.21 7.67 8.30
N LYS A 469 29.04 7.11 9.50
CA LYS A 469 30.10 6.50 10.31
C LYS A 469 30.11 4.97 10.23
N GLY A 470 29.28 4.37 9.36
CA GLY A 470 29.17 2.93 9.18
C GLY A 470 28.45 2.20 10.30
N ARG A 471 27.71 2.90 11.17
CA ARG A 471 26.94 2.28 12.26
C ARG A 471 25.56 1.89 11.76
N PRO A 472 25.07 0.66 12.08
CA PRO A 472 23.72 0.26 11.71
C PRO A 472 22.67 1.08 12.46
N ARG A 473 21.58 1.44 11.77
CA ARG A 473 20.41 2.13 12.30
C ARG A 473 19.18 1.32 11.90
N THR A 474 18.45 0.85 12.89
CA THR A 474 17.37 -0.12 12.71
C THR A 474 15.99 0.51 12.89
N THR A 475 15.91 1.67 13.56
CA THR A 475 14.65 2.38 13.77
C THR A 475 14.67 3.78 13.17
N ALA A 476 13.48 4.34 12.96
CA ALA A 476 13.33 5.70 12.44
C ALA A 476 13.97 6.73 13.39
N GLU A 477 13.83 6.54 14.70
CA GLU A 477 14.43 7.39 15.73
C GLU A 477 15.95 7.33 15.72
N GLU A 478 16.54 6.14 15.52
CA GLU A 478 17.99 5.96 15.40
C GLU A 478 18.53 6.66 14.14
N ILE A 479 17.76 6.63 13.04
CA ILE A 479 18.09 7.37 11.82
C ILE A 479 18.01 8.86 12.09
N ALA A 480 16.91 9.36 12.68
CA ALA A 480 16.76 10.77 13.06
C ALA A 480 17.90 11.24 13.96
N GLN A 481 18.27 10.44 14.96
CA GLN A 481 19.39 10.73 15.84
C GLN A 481 20.72 10.82 15.09
N SER A 482 20.95 9.91 14.13
CA SER A 482 22.16 9.94 13.29
C SER A 482 22.22 11.18 12.40
N LEU A 483 21.07 11.62 11.86
CA LEU A 483 20.99 12.85 11.06
C LEU A 483 21.42 14.07 11.89
N ILE A 484 21.03 14.14 13.17
CA ILE A 484 21.42 15.21 14.08
C ILE A 484 22.92 15.14 14.43
N GLU A 485 23.41 13.94 14.79
CA GLU A 485 24.82 13.75 15.16
C GLU A 485 25.80 14.09 14.03
N ASN A 486 25.34 14.04 12.79
CA ASN A 486 26.16 14.29 11.61
C ASN A 486 25.51 15.33 10.67
N PHE A 487 24.84 16.31 11.27
CA PHE A 487 23.96 17.27 10.59
C PHE A 487 24.60 17.93 9.37
N ASN A 488 25.80 18.48 9.52
CA ASN A 488 26.52 19.17 8.42
C ASN A 488 26.86 18.25 7.26
N THR A 489 27.16 16.98 7.54
CA THR A 489 27.43 15.98 6.49
C THR A 489 26.17 15.69 5.70
N TYR A 490 25.06 15.37 6.38
CA TYR A 490 23.80 15.06 5.72
C TYR A 490 23.19 16.25 4.99
N GLN A 491 23.36 17.46 5.51
CA GLN A 491 22.96 18.68 4.80
C GLN A 491 23.57 18.79 3.40
N THR A 492 24.75 18.23 3.23
CA THR A 492 25.48 18.24 1.95
C THR A 492 25.18 17.01 1.11
N THR A 493 25.23 15.80 1.71
CA THR A 493 25.12 14.54 0.94
C THR A 493 23.71 14.29 0.43
N LEU A 494 22.68 14.65 1.18
CA LEU A 494 21.27 14.47 0.79
C LEU A 494 20.80 15.38 -0.37
N ALA A 495 21.65 16.26 -0.87
CA ALA A 495 21.43 16.92 -2.16
C ALA A 495 21.52 15.91 -3.34
N ASN A 496 22.13 14.75 -3.13
CA ASN A 496 22.15 13.66 -4.11
C ASN A 496 20.89 12.79 -3.92
N ALA A 497 20.03 12.72 -4.94
CA ALA A 497 18.84 11.88 -4.95
C ALA A 497 19.15 10.37 -4.81
N ASN A 498 20.38 9.96 -5.09
CA ASN A 498 20.86 8.59 -4.95
C ASN A 498 21.68 8.38 -3.67
N ASP A 499 21.54 9.27 -2.66
CA ASP A 499 22.19 9.06 -1.37
C ASP A 499 21.73 7.72 -0.75
N PRO A 500 22.60 6.96 -0.10
CA PRO A 500 22.27 5.69 0.53
C PRO A 500 21.04 5.73 1.44
N LEU A 501 20.77 6.85 2.10
CA LEU A 501 19.59 7.02 2.94
C LEU A 501 18.30 7.04 2.10
N PHE A 502 18.27 7.74 0.98
CA PHE A 502 17.11 7.74 0.09
C PHE A 502 16.92 6.39 -0.60
N LEU A 503 18.01 5.70 -0.93
CA LEU A 503 17.93 4.33 -1.45
C LEU A 503 17.37 3.36 -0.40
N PHE A 504 17.76 3.53 0.86
CA PHE A 504 17.18 2.78 1.98
C PHE A 504 15.69 3.07 2.11
N PHE A 505 15.25 4.33 2.12
CA PHE A 505 13.84 4.70 2.18
C PHE A 505 13.04 4.11 1.02
N ASN A 506 13.58 4.17 -0.19
CA ASN A 506 12.91 3.64 -1.38
C ASN A 506 12.78 2.11 -1.33
N ALA A 507 13.78 1.42 -0.79
CA ALA A 507 13.78 -0.04 -0.64
C ALA A 507 12.86 -0.52 0.50
N HIS A 508 12.55 0.35 1.48
CA HIS A 508 11.76 0.03 2.66
C HIS A 508 10.37 0.71 2.66
N ASP A 509 9.87 1.12 1.48
CA ASP A 509 8.58 1.81 1.27
C ASP A 509 8.40 3.13 2.03
N LEU A 510 9.50 3.73 2.39
CA LEU A 510 9.53 5.08 2.92
C LEU A 510 9.73 6.12 1.81
N LYS A 511 9.40 5.77 0.57
CA LYS A 511 9.55 6.63 -0.63
C LYS A 511 8.92 8.00 -0.42
N ARG A 512 7.81 8.09 0.35
CA ARG A 512 7.21 9.36 0.73
C ARG A 512 8.21 10.31 1.40
N LEU A 513 9.10 9.79 2.26
CA LEU A 513 10.14 10.60 2.88
C LEU A 513 11.14 11.13 1.84
N THR A 514 11.52 10.29 0.88
CA THR A 514 12.35 10.70 -0.25
C THR A 514 11.65 11.76 -1.10
N ASP A 515 10.40 11.51 -1.51
CA ASP A 515 9.63 12.39 -2.38
C ASP A 515 9.38 13.76 -1.73
N ASN A 516 9.20 13.82 -0.43
CA ASN A 516 9.03 15.05 0.34
C ASN A 516 10.35 15.80 0.54
N ALA A 517 11.44 15.10 0.85
CA ALA A 517 12.70 15.70 1.26
C ALA A 517 13.61 16.06 0.06
N ALA A 518 13.80 15.16 -0.92
CA ALA A 518 14.74 15.35 -2.01
C ALA A 518 14.53 16.64 -2.81
N PRO A 519 13.29 17.06 -3.18
CA PRO A 519 13.07 18.33 -3.87
C PRO A 519 13.49 19.57 -3.06
N LEU A 520 13.44 19.48 -1.72
CA LEU A 520 13.85 20.59 -0.83
C LEU A 520 15.36 20.67 -0.71
N PHE A 521 16.06 19.53 -0.65
CA PHE A 521 17.52 19.49 -0.64
C PHE A 521 18.14 20.08 -1.91
N ASN A 522 17.44 19.96 -3.04
CA ASN A 522 17.87 20.54 -4.32
C ASN A 522 17.65 22.07 -4.44
N LYS A 523 16.93 22.68 -3.49
CA LYS A 523 16.71 24.13 -3.46
C LYS A 523 17.85 24.80 -2.70
N LYS A 524 18.58 25.71 -3.37
CA LYS A 524 19.69 26.46 -2.76
C LYS A 524 19.22 27.19 -1.49
N GLY A 525 19.93 26.96 -0.40
CA GLY A 525 19.64 27.60 0.90
C GLY A 525 18.53 26.96 1.74
N ARG A 526 17.89 25.86 1.25
CA ARG A 526 16.83 25.16 2.00
C ARG A 526 17.25 23.78 2.53
N GLN A 527 18.51 23.41 2.38
CA GLN A 527 19.02 22.10 2.81
C GLN A 527 18.86 21.89 4.34
N ARG A 528 19.08 22.95 5.13
CA ARG A 528 18.90 22.91 6.58
C ARG A 528 17.44 22.63 6.97
N GLU A 529 16.51 23.36 6.36
CA GLU A 529 15.07 23.16 6.55
C GLU A 529 14.64 21.74 6.13
N ALA A 530 15.10 21.29 4.97
CA ALA A 530 14.81 19.95 4.46
C ALA A 530 15.28 18.86 5.44
N LEU A 531 16.45 19.03 6.04
CA LEU A 531 17.02 18.06 6.99
C LEU A 531 16.23 18.02 8.29
N TRP A 532 15.87 19.17 8.85
CA TRP A 532 15.04 19.23 10.06
C TRP A 532 13.65 18.64 9.81
N ARG A 533 13.04 18.95 8.68
CA ARG A 533 11.75 18.37 8.30
C ARG A 533 11.83 16.84 8.23
N LEU A 534 12.87 16.28 7.61
CA LEU A 534 13.09 14.84 7.55
C LEU A 534 13.27 14.24 8.96
N ILE A 535 14.03 14.92 9.85
CA ILE A 535 14.24 14.48 11.23
C ILE A 535 12.90 14.37 11.97
N TYR A 536 12.03 15.39 11.86
CA TYR A 536 10.72 15.38 12.53
C TYR A 536 9.71 14.43 11.88
N GLU A 537 9.83 14.16 10.59
CA GLU A 537 9.03 13.09 9.95
C GLU A 537 9.44 11.69 10.43
N LEU A 538 10.74 11.49 10.74
CA LEU A 538 11.27 10.23 11.29
C LEU A 538 11.00 10.07 12.79
N ASP A 539 11.08 11.15 13.55
CA ASP A 539 10.83 11.16 15.00
C ASP A 539 9.91 12.33 15.40
N PRO A 540 8.59 12.18 15.22
CA PRO A 540 7.61 13.20 15.57
C PRO A 540 7.50 13.49 17.08
N SER A 541 8.05 12.62 17.93
CA SER A 541 8.03 12.80 19.40
C SER A 541 9.12 13.74 19.89
N ARG A 542 10.05 14.12 19.02
CA ARG A 542 11.19 14.96 19.38
C ARG A 542 10.74 16.40 19.67
N PRO A 543 11.23 17.02 20.78
CA PRO A 543 10.95 18.42 21.05
C PRO A 543 11.61 19.32 20.01
N TYR A 544 10.95 20.45 19.71
CA TYR A 544 11.52 21.50 18.88
C TYR A 544 12.61 22.22 19.69
N GLU A 545 13.80 22.36 19.12
CA GLU A 545 14.92 23.08 19.73
C GLU A 545 15.06 24.43 19.05
N LEU A 546 14.83 25.48 19.80
CA LEU A 546 14.87 26.87 19.35
C LEU A 546 16.05 27.59 20.04
N ILE A 547 16.76 28.42 19.30
CA ILE A 547 17.88 29.20 19.83
C ILE A 547 17.50 30.66 19.66
N ASP A 548 17.50 31.43 20.77
CA ASP A 548 17.28 32.87 20.70
C ASP A 548 18.54 33.63 20.21
N GLU A 549 18.40 34.91 19.91
CA GLU A 549 19.53 35.74 19.47
C GLU A 549 20.66 35.88 20.52
N LYS A 550 20.38 35.51 21.78
CA LYS A 550 21.36 35.49 22.87
C LYS A 550 22.06 34.16 23.03
N GLY A 551 21.68 33.16 22.21
CA GLY A 551 22.23 31.79 22.23
C GLY A 551 21.60 30.90 23.29
N ASN A 552 20.48 31.28 23.91
CA ASN A 552 19.79 30.40 24.86
C ASN A 552 18.95 29.36 24.11
N LEU A 553 19.04 28.12 24.57
CA LEU A 553 18.28 26.98 24.00
C LEU A 553 16.90 26.87 24.66
N GLY A 554 15.84 26.99 23.87
CA GLY A 554 14.46 26.67 24.25
C GLY A 554 14.06 25.31 23.70
N ARG A 555 13.32 24.51 24.47
CA ARG A 555 12.73 23.24 24.05
C ARG A 555 11.22 23.36 24.13
N CYS A 556 10.56 23.08 23.02
CA CYS A 556 9.11 23.13 22.88
C CYS A 556 8.62 21.77 22.39
N ASN A 557 7.53 21.27 22.97
CA ASN A 557 6.97 19.95 22.63
C ASN A 557 5.78 20.06 21.67
N THR A 558 5.20 21.26 21.54
CA THR A 558 4.06 21.52 20.68
C THR A 558 4.31 22.73 19.78
N PRO A 559 3.61 22.83 18.63
CA PRO A 559 3.65 24.02 17.78
C PRO A 559 3.21 25.31 18.52
N GLU A 560 2.28 25.20 19.47
CA GLU A 560 1.80 26.33 20.28
C GLU A 560 2.92 26.83 21.19
N GLU A 561 3.67 25.92 21.82
CA GLU A 561 4.85 26.31 22.64
C GLU A 561 5.92 26.97 21.76
N VAL A 562 6.12 26.50 20.52
CA VAL A 562 7.02 27.12 19.54
C VAL A 562 6.61 28.57 19.26
N LEU A 563 5.31 28.78 18.96
CA LEU A 563 4.77 30.10 18.69
C LEU A 563 4.91 31.04 19.94
N HIS A 564 4.60 30.48 21.11
CA HIS A 564 4.75 31.24 22.37
C HIS A 564 6.22 31.62 22.66
N TYR A 565 7.13 30.67 22.45
CA TYR A 565 8.56 30.91 22.60
C TYR A 565 9.05 31.96 21.58
N ALA A 566 8.67 31.83 20.32
CA ALA A 566 9.04 32.77 19.26
C ALA A 566 8.49 34.19 19.49
N TYR A 567 7.29 34.29 20.09
CA TYR A 567 6.68 35.56 20.43
C TYR A 567 7.47 36.29 21.54
N ASN A 568 8.00 35.53 22.51
CA ASN A 568 8.69 36.09 23.67
C ASN A 568 10.21 36.25 23.47
N HIS A 569 10.78 35.67 22.43
CA HIS A 569 12.20 35.65 22.15
C HIS A 569 12.46 35.90 20.68
N MET A 570 13.40 36.76 20.35
CA MET A 570 13.92 36.85 19.00
C MET A 570 14.71 35.58 18.70
N LEU A 571 14.29 34.83 17.67
CA LEU A 571 14.94 33.60 17.28
C LEU A 571 16.17 33.89 16.42
N SER A 572 17.26 33.19 16.67
CA SER A 572 18.43 33.23 15.80
C SER A 572 18.17 32.53 14.50
N ALA A 573 18.98 32.80 13.47
CA ALA A 573 18.92 32.07 12.19
C ALA A 573 19.22 30.57 12.34
N ASP A 574 19.73 30.14 13.49
CA ASP A 574 20.05 28.75 13.82
C ASP A 574 18.92 28.01 14.54
N SER A 575 17.82 28.72 14.81
CA SER A 575 16.62 28.13 15.43
C SER A 575 15.87 27.21 14.45
N TRP A 576 15.52 26.06 14.99
CA TRP A 576 14.49 25.18 14.44
C TRP A 576 13.87 24.29 15.49
#